data_5102533d7ef08eac44a2fd181a85aa80
#
_entry.id   5102533d7ef08eac44a2fd181a85aa80
#
_cell.length_a   1.000
_cell.length_b   1.000
_cell.length_c   1.000
_cell.angle_alpha   90.00
_cell.angle_beta   90.00
_cell.angle_gamma   90.00
#
_symmetry.space_group_name_H-M   'P 1'
#
loop_
_entity.id
_entity.type
_entity.pdbx_description
1 polymer ?
#
loop_
_entity_poly.entity_id
_entity_poly.type
_entity_poly.pdbx_seq_one_letter_code
_entity_poly.pdbx_strand_id
1 'polypeptide(L)'
;VRRYEQPGGNETDLNPKIANRNAGPKKKPVRNEFSEEAQQRIIEAFNDSLFDYQKVWYRNGSERTRIILKSRQIGATWYFAREALIDAIQTGRNQIFLSASKSQAHVFKQYIIQFAKDACGVELSGDPIVLPNGAHLYFLGTNARTAQGYHGNFYFDEFFWTHNFTELNKVASGMALHKKWRKTYFST
;
A
#
# COMPACT_ATOMS: atom_id res chain seq x y z
N VAL A 1 14.34 -45.07 -16.88
CA VAL A 1 13.58 -46.30 -16.72
C VAL A 1 14.33 -47.28 -15.82
N ARG A 2 15.64 -47.56 -16.08
CA ARG A 2 16.43 -48.50 -15.26
C ARG A 2 16.62 -48.05 -13.79
N ARG A 3 16.59 -46.77 -13.47
CA ARG A 3 16.69 -46.25 -12.09
C ARG A 3 15.47 -46.54 -11.24
N TYR A 4 14.33 -46.63 -11.87
CA TYR A 4 13.05 -46.91 -11.18
C TYR A 4 12.94 -48.36 -10.72
N GLU A 5 13.59 -49.26 -11.44
CA GLU A 5 13.61 -50.69 -11.16
C GLU A 5 14.66 -51.12 -10.12
N GLN A 6 15.52 -50.18 -9.66
CA GLN A 6 16.51 -50.50 -8.63
C GLN A 6 15.88 -50.49 -7.24
N PRO A 7 16.29 -51.42 -6.35
CA PRO A 7 15.82 -51.43 -4.97
C PRO A 7 16.09 -50.08 -4.28
N GLY A 8 15.04 -49.42 -3.81
CA GLY A 8 15.13 -48.10 -3.19
C GLY A 8 14.88 -46.91 -4.13
N GLY A 9 14.76 -47.14 -5.45
CA GLY A 9 14.32 -46.09 -6.38
C GLY A 9 12.85 -45.80 -6.26
N ASN A 10 12.46 -44.52 -6.32
CA ASN A 10 11.09 -44.11 -6.34
C ASN A 10 10.81 -43.12 -7.47
N GLU A 11 9.54 -42.88 -7.74
CA GLU A 11 9.09 -42.04 -8.86
C GLU A 11 9.60 -40.59 -8.76
N THR A 12 9.87 -40.10 -7.56
CA THR A 12 10.40 -38.74 -7.31
C THR A 12 11.83 -38.56 -7.76
N ASP A 13 12.63 -39.64 -7.80
CA ASP A 13 14.04 -39.62 -8.27
C ASP A 13 14.11 -39.39 -9.79
N LEU A 14 13.09 -39.83 -10.52
CA LEU A 14 12.98 -39.66 -11.97
C LEU A 14 12.43 -38.29 -12.37
N ASN A 15 11.53 -37.75 -11.58
CA ASN A 15 10.91 -36.47 -11.85
C ASN A 15 10.51 -35.75 -10.54
N PRO A 16 11.31 -34.80 -10.06
CA PRO A 16 11.05 -34.07 -8.82
C PRO A 16 9.69 -33.33 -8.79
N LYS A 17 9.07 -33.10 -9.96
CA LYS A 17 7.75 -32.49 -10.03
C LYS A 17 6.62 -33.47 -9.60
N ILE A 18 6.87 -34.76 -9.60
CA ILE A 18 5.90 -35.77 -9.17
C ILE A 18 5.72 -35.74 -7.65
N ALA A 19 6.77 -35.39 -6.89
CA ALA A 19 6.67 -35.24 -5.43
C ALA A 19 5.56 -34.26 -4.99
N ASN A 20 5.23 -33.31 -5.85
CA ASN A 20 4.17 -32.32 -5.60
C ASN A 20 2.77 -32.75 -6.12
N ARG A 21 2.66 -33.90 -6.80
CA ARG A 21 1.40 -34.35 -7.41
C ARG A 21 0.34 -34.72 -6.35
N ASN A 22 0.78 -35.23 -5.21
CA ASN A 22 -0.07 -35.58 -4.08
C ASN A 22 -0.08 -34.50 -2.98
N ALA A 23 0.66 -33.42 -3.16
CA ALA A 23 0.44 -32.25 -2.35
C ALA A 23 -0.95 -31.74 -2.70
N GLY A 24 -1.88 -31.80 -1.76
CA GLY A 24 -3.25 -31.31 -1.94
C GLY A 24 -3.27 -29.89 -2.53
N PRO A 25 -4.39 -29.39 -2.97
CA PRO A 25 -4.46 -28.09 -3.63
C PRO A 25 -3.70 -27.07 -2.80
N LYS A 26 -2.66 -26.47 -3.39
CA LYS A 26 -1.92 -25.40 -2.73
C LYS A 26 -2.96 -24.38 -2.30
N LYS A 27 -3.13 -24.18 -0.99
CA LYS A 27 -3.98 -23.12 -0.48
C LYS A 27 -3.52 -21.85 -1.18
N LYS A 28 -4.41 -21.26 -1.99
CA LYS A 28 -4.13 -19.98 -2.60
C LYS A 28 -3.78 -19.03 -1.47
N PRO A 29 -2.66 -18.30 -1.54
CA PRO A 29 -2.34 -17.34 -0.50
C PRO A 29 -3.53 -16.40 -0.35
N VAL A 30 -3.95 -16.19 0.88
CA VAL A 30 -5.01 -15.23 1.21
C VAL A 30 -4.48 -13.86 0.82
N ARG A 31 -5.10 -13.25 -0.18
CA ARG A 31 -4.68 -11.96 -0.71
C ARG A 31 -5.57 -10.86 -0.17
N ASN A 32 -4.95 -9.72 0.16
CA ASN A 32 -5.64 -8.51 0.60
C ASN A 32 -6.50 -8.66 1.87
N GLU A 33 -6.40 -9.75 2.60
CA GLU A 33 -7.17 -10.00 3.82
C GLU A 33 -6.30 -9.85 5.07
N PHE A 34 -6.83 -9.15 6.05
CA PHE A 34 -6.20 -8.97 7.36
C PHE A 34 -7.11 -9.61 8.43
N SER A 35 -6.67 -10.71 9.01
CA SER A 35 -7.29 -11.25 10.23
C SER A 35 -7.14 -10.25 11.38
N GLU A 36 -7.92 -10.41 12.44
CA GLU A 36 -7.79 -9.56 13.63
C GLU A 36 -6.35 -9.55 14.19
N GLU A 37 -5.72 -10.72 14.24
CA GLU A 37 -4.32 -10.84 14.65
C GLU A 37 -3.36 -10.13 13.71
N ALA A 38 -3.58 -10.22 12.40
CA ALA A 38 -2.77 -9.52 11.39
C ALA A 38 -2.93 -8.00 11.52
N GLN A 39 -4.14 -7.52 11.76
CA GLN A 39 -4.41 -6.09 12.00
C GLN A 39 -3.67 -5.60 13.26
N GLN A 40 -3.72 -6.35 14.35
CA GLN A 40 -3.01 -6.00 15.57
C GLN A 40 -1.49 -5.93 15.33
N ARG A 41 -0.91 -6.95 14.70
CA ARG A 41 0.53 -6.98 14.39
C ARG A 41 0.97 -5.81 13.52
N ILE A 42 0.21 -5.45 12.49
CA ILE A 42 0.61 -4.37 11.60
C ILE A 42 0.49 -3.00 12.29
N ILE A 43 -0.48 -2.82 13.18
CA ILE A 43 -0.62 -1.59 13.98
C ILE A 43 0.54 -1.47 14.97
N GLU A 44 0.90 -2.54 15.66
CA GLU A 44 2.05 -2.57 16.57
C GLU A 44 3.35 -2.27 15.81
N ALA A 45 3.59 -2.95 14.68
CA ALA A 45 4.76 -2.73 13.85
C ALA A 45 4.84 -1.28 13.33
N PHE A 46 3.71 -0.67 12.99
CA PHE A 46 3.65 0.74 12.61
C PHE A 46 4.10 1.64 13.77
N ASN A 47 3.50 1.50 14.94
CA ASN A 47 3.80 2.33 16.09
C ASN A 47 5.26 2.22 16.55
N ASP A 48 5.80 1.01 16.54
CA ASP A 48 7.18 0.74 16.99
C ASP A 48 8.23 1.25 16.00
N SER A 49 7.87 1.42 14.73
CA SER A 49 8.79 1.84 13.68
C SER A 49 8.94 3.34 13.48
N LEU A 50 8.16 4.16 14.21
CA LEU A 50 8.11 5.60 13.99
C LEU A 50 9.29 6.35 14.64
N PHE A 51 9.95 7.16 13.84
CA PHE A 51 10.86 8.19 14.34
C PHE A 51 10.09 9.31 15.05
N ASP A 52 10.75 10.07 15.91
CA ASP A 52 10.09 11.10 16.72
C ASP A 52 9.38 12.18 15.88
N TYR A 53 9.97 12.62 14.78
CA TYR A 53 9.31 13.54 13.86
C TYR A 53 8.10 12.92 13.15
N GLN A 54 8.13 11.62 12.87
CA GLN A 54 6.99 10.91 12.29
C GLN A 54 5.84 10.75 13.31
N LYS A 55 6.16 10.61 14.59
CA LYS A 55 5.16 10.64 15.67
C LYS A 55 4.43 11.98 15.73
N VAL A 56 5.11 13.09 15.36
CA VAL A 56 4.44 14.39 15.22
C VAL A 56 3.44 14.36 14.05
N TRP A 57 3.81 13.80 12.92
CA TRP A 57 2.87 13.63 11.80
C TRP A 57 1.69 12.76 12.17
N TYR A 58 1.93 11.67 12.89
CA TYR A 58 0.89 10.76 13.35
C TYR A 58 -0.10 11.44 14.30
N ARG A 59 0.41 12.20 15.29
CA ARG A 59 -0.46 12.96 16.22
C ARG A 59 -1.36 13.98 15.50
N ASN A 60 -0.91 14.53 14.39
CA ASN A 60 -1.68 15.45 13.55
C ASN A 60 -2.42 14.73 12.40
N GLY A 61 -2.53 13.41 12.46
CA GLY A 61 -3.18 12.59 11.45
C GLY A 61 -4.68 12.86 11.28
N SER A 62 -5.34 13.41 12.31
CA SER A 62 -6.76 13.82 12.27
C SER A 62 -7.00 15.15 11.56
N GLU A 63 -5.96 15.96 11.36
CA GLU A 63 -6.09 17.25 10.68
C GLU A 63 -6.55 17.06 9.25
N ARG A 64 -7.54 17.85 8.84
CA ARG A 64 -8.12 17.73 7.50
C ARG A 64 -7.13 18.05 6.40
N THR A 65 -6.26 19.03 6.61
CA THR A 65 -5.24 19.45 5.65
C THR A 65 -3.89 19.55 6.33
N ARG A 66 -2.93 18.79 5.83
CA ARG A 66 -1.54 18.83 6.30
C ARG A 66 -0.64 19.22 5.13
N ILE A 67 0.23 20.18 5.37
CA ILE A 67 1.26 20.60 4.41
C ILE A 67 2.61 20.43 5.12
N ILE A 68 3.47 19.61 4.54
CA ILE A 68 4.75 19.23 5.15
C ILE A 68 5.88 19.58 4.20
N LEU A 69 6.71 20.52 4.62
CA LEU A 69 8.02 20.75 4.03
C LEU A 69 9.01 19.79 4.63
N LYS A 70 9.74 19.10 3.83
CA LYS A 70 10.66 18.05 4.27
C LYS A 70 12.01 18.15 3.57
N SER A 71 13.06 17.69 4.23
CA SER A 71 14.31 17.37 3.54
C SER A 71 14.15 16.11 2.67
N ARG A 72 15.10 15.91 1.77
CA ARG A 72 15.16 14.68 0.97
C ARG A 72 15.48 13.49 1.89
N GLN A 73 14.97 12.32 1.50
CA GLN A 73 15.32 11.03 2.11
C GLN A 73 15.00 10.88 3.61
N ILE A 74 14.04 11.62 4.13
CA ILE A 74 13.59 11.46 5.53
C ILE A 74 12.47 10.42 5.71
N GLY A 75 12.19 9.60 4.70
CA GLY A 75 11.20 8.54 4.79
C GLY A 75 9.74 9.00 4.80
N ALA A 76 9.42 10.16 4.21
CA ALA A 76 8.04 10.64 4.17
C ALA A 76 7.13 9.72 3.35
N THR A 77 7.55 9.32 2.16
CA THR A 77 6.81 8.37 1.30
C THR A 77 6.59 7.04 2.02
N TRP A 78 7.62 6.52 2.67
CA TRP A 78 7.57 5.31 3.48
C TRP A 78 6.57 5.44 4.65
N TYR A 79 6.57 6.57 5.35
CA TYR A 79 5.67 6.83 6.46
C TYR A 79 4.21 6.95 6.00
N PHE A 80 3.94 7.78 4.98
CA PHE A 80 2.57 7.99 4.51
C PHE A 80 1.97 6.76 3.84
N ALA A 81 2.78 5.92 3.20
CA ALA A 81 2.33 4.62 2.71
C ALA A 81 1.80 3.75 3.85
N ARG A 82 2.50 3.70 4.98
CA ARG A 82 2.10 2.94 6.17
C ARG A 82 0.90 3.54 6.88
N GLU A 83 0.90 4.86 7.11
CA GLU A 83 -0.23 5.57 7.72
C GLU A 83 -1.53 5.32 6.93
N ALA A 84 -1.47 5.44 5.61
CA ALA A 84 -2.62 5.24 4.74
C ALA A 84 -3.13 3.79 4.77
N LEU A 85 -2.24 2.80 4.80
CA LEU A 85 -2.63 1.41 4.93
C LEU A 85 -3.34 1.15 6.26
N ILE A 86 -2.81 1.65 7.37
CA ILE A 86 -3.43 1.53 8.69
C ILE A 86 -4.83 2.18 8.69
N ASP A 87 -4.95 3.41 8.16
CA ASP A 87 -6.26 4.08 8.06
C ASP A 87 -7.25 3.28 7.20
N ALA A 88 -6.80 2.73 6.07
CA ALA A 88 -7.62 1.89 5.21
C ALA A 88 -8.12 0.63 5.92
N ILE A 89 -7.25 -0.05 6.67
CA ILE A 89 -7.62 -1.25 7.43
C ILE A 89 -8.62 -0.93 8.53
N GLN A 90 -8.41 0.15 9.27
CA GLN A 90 -9.24 0.51 10.42
C GLN A 90 -10.58 1.13 10.05
N THR A 91 -10.64 1.90 8.98
CA THR A 91 -11.79 2.75 8.66
C THR A 91 -12.54 2.34 7.39
N GLY A 92 -11.93 1.55 6.52
CA GLY A 92 -12.48 1.25 5.19
C GLY A 92 -12.45 2.43 4.22
N ARG A 93 -11.77 3.52 4.56
CA ARG A 93 -11.66 4.71 3.70
C ARG A 93 -10.73 4.46 2.53
N ASN A 94 -11.08 4.99 1.37
CA ASN A 94 -10.20 4.99 0.22
C ASN A 94 -8.98 5.89 0.46
N GLN A 95 -7.84 5.45 -0.08
CA GLN A 95 -6.57 6.18 -0.02
C GLN A 95 -6.09 6.43 -1.44
N ILE A 96 -5.73 7.67 -1.74
CA ILE A 96 -5.34 8.09 -3.09
C ILE A 96 -3.94 8.68 -3.02
N PHE A 97 -3.00 8.05 -3.72
CA PHE A 97 -1.62 8.54 -3.81
C PHE A 97 -1.43 9.21 -5.15
N LEU A 98 -1.07 10.48 -5.12
CA LEU A 98 -0.83 11.31 -6.29
C LEU A 98 0.65 11.73 -6.33
N SER A 99 1.33 11.44 -7.43
CA SER A 99 2.72 11.80 -7.68
C SER A 99 2.90 12.34 -9.09
N ALA A 100 4.05 12.93 -9.38
CA ALA A 100 4.35 13.49 -10.69
C ALA A 100 4.21 12.49 -11.85
N SER A 101 4.39 11.20 -11.57
CA SER A 101 4.15 10.11 -12.50
C SER A 101 3.51 8.92 -11.83
N LYS A 102 2.87 8.04 -12.60
CA LYS A 102 2.32 6.79 -12.10
C LYS A 102 3.40 5.87 -11.51
N SER A 103 4.60 5.86 -12.09
CA SER A 103 5.73 5.08 -11.58
C SER A 103 6.18 5.56 -10.20
N GLN A 104 6.18 6.87 -9.94
CA GLN A 104 6.45 7.41 -8.61
C GLN A 104 5.33 7.08 -7.60
N ALA A 105 4.07 7.14 -8.01
CA ALA A 105 2.95 6.71 -7.18
C ALA A 105 3.06 5.21 -6.82
N HIS A 106 3.60 4.38 -7.70
CA HIS A 106 3.85 2.96 -7.43
C HIS A 106 4.93 2.70 -6.37
N VAL A 107 5.76 3.68 -6.03
CA VAL A 107 6.67 3.58 -4.88
C VAL A 107 5.87 3.44 -3.58
N PHE A 108 4.78 4.18 -3.42
CA PHE A 108 3.85 3.97 -2.29
C PHE A 108 3.31 2.55 -2.25
N LYS A 109 2.90 2.03 -3.41
CA LYS A 109 2.40 0.66 -3.53
C LYS A 109 3.42 -0.36 -3.08
N GLN A 110 4.68 -0.21 -3.49
CA GLN A 110 5.76 -1.10 -3.07
C GLN A 110 5.97 -1.07 -1.55
N TYR A 111 5.99 0.11 -0.93
CA TYR A 111 6.11 0.24 0.52
C TYR A 111 4.92 -0.37 1.27
N ILE A 112 3.71 -0.22 0.74
CA ILE A 112 2.49 -0.82 1.30
C ILE A 112 2.55 -2.34 1.25
N ILE A 113 2.89 -2.92 0.10
CA ILE A 113 3.00 -4.36 -0.09
C ILE A 113 4.09 -4.94 0.83
N GLN A 114 5.26 -4.31 0.86
CA GLN A 114 6.37 -4.76 1.69
C GLN A 114 6.01 -4.69 3.18
N PHE A 115 5.38 -3.61 3.62
CA PHE A 115 4.96 -3.45 5.01
C PHE A 115 3.96 -4.52 5.45
N ALA A 116 2.93 -4.79 4.67
CA ALA A 116 1.96 -5.84 4.98
C ALA A 116 2.61 -7.22 5.06
N LYS A 117 3.53 -7.51 4.14
CA LYS A 117 4.27 -8.76 4.12
C LYS A 117 5.18 -8.92 5.34
N ASP A 118 5.96 -7.90 5.67
CA ASP A 118 6.94 -7.96 6.76
C ASP A 118 6.28 -7.95 8.14
N ALA A 119 5.23 -7.16 8.32
CA ALA A 119 4.57 -7.01 9.61
C ALA A 119 3.65 -8.18 9.97
N CYS A 120 2.94 -8.75 9.01
CA CYS A 120 1.92 -9.75 9.28
C CYS A 120 1.80 -10.88 8.23
N GLY A 121 2.70 -10.93 7.24
CA GLY A 121 2.72 -11.98 6.22
C GLY A 121 1.57 -11.91 5.21
N VAL A 122 0.84 -10.79 5.14
CA VAL A 122 -0.26 -10.61 4.20
C VAL A 122 0.28 -10.19 2.84
N GLU A 123 -0.13 -10.89 1.80
CA GLU A 123 0.19 -10.54 0.42
C GLU A 123 -0.87 -9.60 -0.15
N LEU A 124 -0.47 -8.38 -0.46
CA LEU A 124 -1.31 -7.39 -1.14
C LEU A 124 -1.06 -7.41 -2.64
N SER A 125 -2.12 -7.28 -3.42
CA SER A 125 -2.06 -7.25 -4.89
C SER A 125 -3.21 -6.47 -5.49
N GLY A 126 -3.04 -6.07 -6.74
CA GLY A 126 -4.03 -5.32 -7.51
C GLY A 126 -3.60 -3.89 -7.79
N ASP A 127 -4.29 -3.24 -8.73
CA ASP A 127 -4.17 -1.82 -9.04
C ASP A 127 -5.54 -1.32 -9.51
N PRO A 128 -6.36 -0.77 -8.62
CA PRO A 128 -6.11 -0.49 -7.19
C PRO A 128 -5.98 -1.75 -6.32
N ILE A 129 -5.36 -1.60 -5.14
CA ILE A 129 -5.45 -2.62 -4.08
C ILE A 129 -6.81 -2.46 -3.41
N VAL A 130 -7.58 -3.52 -3.35
CA VAL A 130 -8.91 -3.52 -2.74
C VAL A 130 -8.91 -4.39 -1.50
N LEU A 131 -9.30 -3.82 -0.36
CA LEU A 131 -9.43 -4.53 0.91
C LEU A 131 -10.87 -5.05 1.10
N PRO A 132 -11.08 -6.14 1.86
CA PRO A 132 -12.41 -6.72 2.09
C PRO A 132 -13.41 -5.76 2.75
N ASN A 133 -12.93 -4.78 3.53
CA ASN A 133 -13.76 -3.75 4.14
C ASN A 133 -14.23 -2.65 3.17
N GLY A 134 -13.91 -2.78 1.88
CA GLY A 134 -14.30 -1.84 0.84
C GLY A 134 -13.30 -0.73 0.56
N ALA A 135 -12.20 -0.64 1.32
CA ALA A 135 -11.17 0.36 1.07
C ALA A 135 -10.43 0.08 -0.23
N HIS A 136 -10.25 1.10 -1.05
CA HIS A 136 -9.45 1.07 -2.26
C HIS A 136 -8.23 1.96 -2.10
N LEU A 137 -7.07 1.46 -2.49
CA LEU A 137 -5.82 2.21 -2.53
C LEU A 137 -5.45 2.47 -3.99
N TYR A 138 -5.53 3.72 -4.41
CA TYR A 138 -5.29 4.17 -5.78
C TYR A 138 -3.92 4.83 -5.92
N PHE A 139 -3.21 4.50 -6.99
CA PHE A 139 -1.86 4.99 -7.29
C PHE A 139 -1.89 5.74 -8.62
N LEU A 140 -1.91 7.07 -8.57
CA LEU A 140 -2.21 7.93 -9.71
C LEU A 140 -1.03 8.85 -10.05
N GLY A 141 -0.80 9.05 -11.33
CA GLY A 141 0.03 10.14 -11.83
C GLY A 141 -0.77 11.45 -11.96
N THR A 142 -0.08 12.52 -12.31
CA THR A 142 -0.64 13.88 -12.41
C THR A 142 -1.52 14.12 -13.65
N ASN A 143 -2.00 13.08 -14.30
CA ASN A 143 -2.98 13.25 -15.36
C ASN A 143 -4.36 13.59 -14.76
N ALA A 144 -4.72 14.88 -14.83
CA ALA A 144 -5.95 15.41 -14.22
C ALA A 144 -7.23 14.70 -14.68
N ARG A 145 -7.26 14.17 -15.90
CA ARG A 145 -8.44 13.46 -16.43
C ARG A 145 -8.69 12.13 -15.73
N THR A 146 -7.63 11.45 -15.28
CA THR A 146 -7.76 10.16 -14.56
C THR A 146 -8.10 10.32 -13.09
N ALA A 147 -7.86 11.49 -12.51
CA ALA A 147 -8.14 11.74 -11.09
C ALA A 147 -9.60 12.12 -10.80
N GLN A 148 -10.37 12.51 -11.81
CA GLN A 148 -11.80 12.80 -11.65
C GLN A 148 -12.58 11.52 -11.36
N GLY A 149 -13.42 11.55 -10.31
CA GLY A 149 -14.29 10.44 -9.94
C GLY A 149 -13.76 9.57 -8.78
N TYR A 150 -12.53 9.76 -8.31
CA TYR A 150 -12.05 9.12 -7.09
C TYR A 150 -12.40 9.93 -5.85
N HIS A 151 -12.76 9.25 -4.77
CA HIS A 151 -13.09 9.88 -3.49
C HIS A 151 -12.37 9.18 -2.35
N GLY A 152 -11.71 9.94 -1.50
CA GLY A 152 -10.96 9.40 -0.37
C GLY A 152 -9.97 10.39 0.23
N ASN A 153 -9.19 9.91 1.18
CA ASN A 153 -8.01 10.63 1.67
C ASN A 153 -6.97 10.67 0.57
N PHE A 154 -6.33 11.80 0.34
CA PHE A 154 -5.26 11.83 -0.64
C PHE A 154 -3.93 12.30 -0.06
N TYR A 155 -2.88 11.82 -0.67
CA TYR A 155 -1.49 12.09 -0.38
C TYR A 155 -0.84 12.57 -1.67
N PHE A 156 -0.37 13.82 -1.68
CA PHE A 156 0.25 14.44 -2.84
C PHE A 156 1.74 14.63 -2.59
N ASP A 157 2.54 13.77 -3.23
CA ASP A 157 4.00 13.78 -3.13
C ASP A 157 4.61 14.77 -4.10
N GLU A 158 5.66 15.48 -3.64
CA GLU A 158 6.45 16.44 -4.40
C GLU A 158 5.61 17.48 -5.15
N PHE A 159 4.59 18.02 -4.49
CA PHE A 159 3.62 18.91 -5.12
C PHE A 159 4.23 20.20 -5.65
N PHE A 160 5.34 20.71 -5.11
CA PHE A 160 6.03 21.90 -5.60
C PHE A 160 6.69 21.70 -6.97
N TRP A 161 7.03 20.45 -7.30
CA TRP A 161 7.69 20.12 -8.57
C TRP A 161 6.71 19.73 -9.68
N THR A 162 5.43 19.84 -9.43
CA THR A 162 4.40 19.41 -10.36
C THR A 162 4.00 20.58 -11.29
N HIS A 163 4.10 20.36 -12.59
CA HIS A 163 3.54 21.28 -13.58
C HIS A 163 2.01 21.38 -13.41
N ASN A 164 1.46 22.59 -13.54
CA ASN A 164 0.02 22.84 -13.41
C ASN A 164 -0.57 22.47 -12.04
N PHE A 165 0.19 22.71 -10.96
CA PHE A 165 -0.27 22.44 -9.59
C PHE A 165 -1.68 22.97 -9.31
N THR A 166 -2.02 24.18 -9.78
CA THR A 166 -3.34 24.79 -9.55
C THR A 166 -4.48 23.93 -10.12
N GLU A 167 -4.33 23.41 -11.31
CA GLU A 167 -5.32 22.55 -11.94
C GLU A 167 -5.42 21.20 -11.22
N LEU A 168 -4.28 20.60 -10.94
CA LEU A 168 -4.22 19.33 -10.19
C LEU A 168 -4.78 19.47 -8.77
N ASN A 169 -4.52 20.59 -8.10
CA ASN A 169 -5.05 20.86 -6.78
C ASN A 169 -6.58 21.03 -6.79
N LYS A 170 -7.15 21.60 -7.83
CA LYS A 170 -8.61 21.64 -7.99
C LYS A 170 -9.19 20.22 -8.08
N VAL A 171 -8.59 19.37 -8.90
CA VAL A 171 -9.02 17.97 -9.03
C VAL A 171 -8.82 17.20 -7.73
N ALA A 172 -7.65 17.29 -7.12
CA ALA A 172 -7.35 16.66 -5.84
C ALA A 172 -8.29 17.15 -4.73
N SER A 173 -8.56 18.45 -4.68
CA SER A 173 -9.53 19.00 -3.73
C SER A 173 -10.94 18.48 -3.96
N GLY A 174 -11.33 18.22 -5.22
CA GLY A 174 -12.58 17.57 -5.56
C GLY A 174 -12.68 16.13 -5.03
N MET A 175 -11.59 15.36 -5.10
CA MET A 175 -11.53 14.00 -4.53
C MET A 175 -11.76 13.97 -3.03
N ALA A 176 -11.32 14.99 -2.31
CA ALA A 176 -11.51 15.13 -0.85
C ALA A 176 -12.49 16.26 -0.50
N LEU A 177 -13.49 16.47 -1.31
CA LEU A 177 -14.48 17.55 -1.10
C LEU A 177 -15.27 17.35 0.21
N HIS A 178 -15.64 16.11 0.49
CA HIS A 178 -16.38 15.80 1.71
C HIS A 178 -15.48 16.00 2.94
N LYS A 179 -16.00 16.64 3.99
CA LYS A 179 -15.27 16.99 5.22
C LYS A 179 -14.58 15.80 5.92
N LYS A 180 -15.08 14.58 5.71
CA LYS A 180 -14.49 13.36 6.28
C LYS A 180 -13.15 12.97 5.66
N TRP A 181 -12.83 13.47 4.46
CA TRP A 181 -11.59 13.13 3.76
C TRP A 181 -10.46 14.09 4.12
N ARG A 182 -9.27 13.53 4.26
CA ARG A 182 -8.05 14.26 4.62
C ARG A 182 -7.20 14.53 3.38
N LYS A 183 -6.46 15.62 3.43
CA LYS A 183 -5.55 16.08 2.38
C LYS A 183 -4.15 16.20 2.96
N THR A 184 -3.19 15.48 2.41
CA THR A 184 -1.80 15.56 2.84
C THR A 184 -0.91 15.91 1.67
N TYR A 185 -0.21 17.03 1.79
CA TYR A 185 0.74 17.51 0.80
C TYR A 185 2.14 17.46 1.42
N PHE A 186 3.11 16.92 0.72
CA PHE A 186 4.49 16.94 1.18
C PHE A 186 5.45 17.10 0.00
N SER A 187 6.48 17.91 0.21
CA SER A 187 7.47 18.23 -0.81
C SER A 187 8.79 18.67 -0.19
N THR A 188 9.84 18.58 -0.97
CA THR A 188 11.15 19.14 -0.66
C THR A 188 11.25 20.58 -1.13
#